data_9dc009ae12b4ac66fda9301fdb07de21
#
_entry.id   9dc009ae12b4ac66fda9301fdb07de21
#
_cell.length_a   1.000
_cell.length_b   1.000
_cell.length_c   1.000
_cell.angle_alpha   90.00
_cell.angle_beta   90.00
_cell.angle_gamma   90.00
#
_symmetry.space_group_name_H-M   'P 1'
#
loop_
_entity.id
_entity.type
_entity.pdbx_description
1 polymer ?
#
loop_
_entity_poly.entity_id
_entity_poly.type
_entity_poly.pdbx_seq_one_letter_code
_entity_poly.pdbx_strand_id
1 'polypeptide(L)'
;MKRVALSAAVLLLAACSGQQSSEESAEDFASRIGSDSTAARDNPQAAAEMPNTAQAVPPAGADVTALEQLRDIGGVDLGQRDGGCTFMEGNREMIIASGSNDRALPGKAVIRVGGGLTVLDAPPGGLSAIRAGTTFTGEGVTVQVAPAAGDAASRPANVSVTGADGKSATYSGKWICA
;
A
#
# COMPACT_ATOMS: atom_id res chain seq x y z
N MET A 1 -1.50 8.67 81.26
CA MET A 1 -2.97 8.54 81.31
C MET A 1 -3.56 9.06 80.03
N LYS A 2 -4.36 8.26 79.34
CA LYS A 2 -5.34 8.47 78.28
C LYS A 2 -5.02 7.60 77.09
N ARG A 3 -5.58 6.58 77.08
CA ARG A 3 -6.70 5.77 76.53
C ARG A 3 -6.79 5.85 75.01
N VAL A 4 -6.50 4.67 74.50
CA VAL A 4 -6.70 4.08 73.17
C VAL A 4 -8.16 4.15 72.73
N ALA A 5 -8.39 4.48 71.47
CA ALA A 5 -9.61 4.18 70.75
C ALA A 5 -9.25 3.53 69.42
N LEU A 6 -9.54 2.26 69.34
CA LEU A 6 -9.50 1.41 68.15
C LEU A 6 -10.72 1.76 67.27
N SER A 7 -10.53 2.12 66.01
CA SER A 7 -11.63 2.16 65.07
C SER A 7 -11.31 1.20 63.93
N ALA A 8 -12.09 0.12 63.91
CA ALA A 8 -12.05 -0.89 62.83
C ALA A 8 -12.71 -0.33 61.58
N ALA A 9 -11.95 -0.23 60.49
CA ALA A 9 -12.48 0.05 59.18
C ALA A 9 -12.71 -1.26 58.45
N VAL A 10 -13.99 -1.53 58.16
CA VAL A 10 -14.44 -2.67 57.34
C VAL A 10 -14.21 -2.32 55.89
N LEU A 11 -13.30 -3.01 55.23
CA LEU A 11 -13.09 -2.97 53.79
C LEU A 11 -14.13 -3.85 53.10
N LEU A 12 -15.11 -3.21 52.46
CA LEU A 12 -16.00 -3.86 51.50
C LEU A 12 -15.23 -4.08 50.18
N LEU A 13 -14.89 -5.32 49.90
CA LEU A 13 -14.41 -5.79 48.62
C LEU A 13 -15.60 -5.81 47.62
N ALA A 14 -15.67 -4.80 46.78
CA ALA A 14 -16.53 -4.87 45.58
C ALA A 14 -15.87 -5.82 44.60
N ALA A 15 -16.47 -6.98 44.41
CA ALA A 15 -16.13 -7.92 43.35
C ALA A 15 -16.54 -7.26 42.03
N CYS A 16 -15.58 -6.79 41.24
CA CYS A 16 -15.76 -6.53 39.82
C CYS A 16 -15.99 -7.87 39.14
N SER A 17 -17.23 -8.09 38.74
CA SER A 17 -17.64 -9.16 37.84
C SER A 17 -16.80 -9.10 36.57
N GLY A 18 -16.06 -10.17 36.31
CA GLY A 18 -15.27 -10.31 35.10
C GLY A 18 -16.15 -10.11 33.87
N GLN A 19 -15.79 -9.15 33.05
CA GLN A 19 -16.14 -9.16 31.64
C GLN A 19 -15.45 -10.42 31.08
N GLN A 20 -16.25 -11.43 30.78
CA GLN A 20 -15.83 -12.52 29.92
C GLN A 20 -15.50 -11.88 28.57
N SER A 21 -14.22 -11.60 28.33
CA SER A 21 -13.70 -11.53 26.98
C SER A 21 -13.99 -12.90 26.37
N SER A 22 -14.96 -12.93 25.47
CA SER A 22 -15.16 -14.05 24.58
C SER A 22 -13.81 -14.25 23.89
N GLU A 23 -13.10 -15.31 24.25
CA GLU A 23 -11.94 -15.75 23.47
C GLU A 23 -12.51 -16.13 22.10
N GLU A 24 -12.40 -15.19 21.19
CA GLU A 24 -12.73 -15.41 19.78
C GLU A 24 -11.84 -16.56 19.31
N SER A 25 -12.46 -17.66 18.87
CA SER A 25 -11.69 -18.83 18.46
C SER A 25 -10.86 -18.46 17.21
N ALA A 26 -9.72 -19.12 17.06
CA ALA A 26 -8.87 -18.92 15.87
C ALA A 26 -9.64 -19.18 14.55
N GLU A 27 -10.69 -20.01 14.62
CA GLU A 27 -11.59 -20.31 13.50
C GLU A 27 -12.55 -19.16 13.18
N ASP A 28 -13.07 -18.45 14.19
CA ASP A 28 -13.91 -17.25 13.97
C ASP A 28 -13.10 -16.11 13.40
N PHE A 29 -11.85 -15.95 13.86
CA PHE A 29 -10.91 -14.98 13.29
C PHE A 29 -10.54 -15.32 11.83
N ALA A 30 -10.23 -16.58 11.55
CA ALA A 30 -9.93 -17.04 10.19
C ALA A 30 -11.13 -16.90 9.23
N SER A 31 -12.34 -17.13 9.73
CA SER A 31 -13.58 -16.97 8.95
C SER A 31 -13.82 -15.50 8.59
N ARG A 32 -13.53 -14.56 9.49
CA ARG A 32 -13.67 -13.12 9.22
C ARG A 32 -12.66 -12.62 8.20
N ILE A 33 -11.38 -13.03 8.32
CA ILE A 33 -10.35 -12.67 7.34
C ILE A 33 -10.64 -13.30 5.98
N GLY A 34 -11.11 -14.54 5.94
CA GLY A 34 -11.46 -15.25 4.71
C GLY A 34 -12.66 -14.64 3.98
N SER A 35 -13.64 -14.14 4.73
CA SER A 35 -14.86 -13.53 4.16
C SER A 35 -14.58 -12.18 3.51
N ASP A 36 -13.70 -11.36 4.11
CA ASP A 36 -13.38 -10.03 3.58
C ASP A 36 -12.60 -10.10 2.27
N SER A 37 -11.72 -11.10 2.12
CA SER A 37 -10.93 -11.25 0.89
C SER A 37 -11.74 -11.77 -0.31
N THR A 38 -12.84 -12.50 -0.08
CA THR A 38 -13.77 -12.91 -1.14
C THR A 38 -14.76 -11.81 -1.51
N ALA A 39 -15.28 -11.08 -0.52
CA ALA A 39 -16.23 -9.99 -0.76
C ALA A 39 -15.61 -8.84 -1.59
N ALA A 40 -14.32 -8.57 -1.42
CA ALA A 40 -13.60 -7.54 -2.19
C ALA A 40 -13.39 -7.95 -3.67
N ARG A 41 -13.35 -9.24 -3.98
CA ARG A 41 -13.22 -9.74 -5.36
C ARG A 41 -14.51 -9.68 -6.16
N ASP A 42 -15.65 -9.80 -5.48
CA ASP A 42 -16.96 -9.88 -6.10
C ASP A 42 -17.72 -8.54 -6.12
N ASN A 43 -17.20 -7.51 -5.40
CA ASN A 43 -17.81 -6.20 -5.33
C ASN A 43 -16.75 -5.09 -5.49
N PRO A 44 -16.64 -4.49 -6.69
CA PRO A 44 -15.68 -3.41 -6.94
C PRO A 44 -15.91 -2.17 -6.05
N GLN A 45 -17.11 -2.01 -5.52
CA GLN A 45 -17.44 -0.92 -4.60
C GLN A 45 -16.89 -1.18 -3.19
N ALA A 46 -16.90 -2.43 -2.72
CA ALA A 46 -16.27 -2.80 -1.45
C ALA A 46 -14.73 -2.66 -1.50
N ALA A 47 -14.12 -2.91 -2.67
CA ALA A 47 -12.69 -2.66 -2.88
C ALA A 47 -12.33 -1.17 -2.81
N ALA A 48 -13.24 -0.28 -3.24
CA ALA A 48 -13.08 1.17 -3.14
C ALA A 48 -13.22 1.68 -1.68
N GLU A 49 -13.91 0.95 -0.83
CA GLU A 49 -14.04 1.25 0.61
C GLU A 49 -12.82 0.77 1.44
N MET A 50 -11.94 -0.05 0.84
CA MET A 50 -10.69 -0.49 1.46
C MET A 50 -9.48 0.24 0.84
N PRO A 51 -9.22 1.51 1.19
CA PRO A 51 -8.27 2.36 0.49
C PRO A 51 -6.82 1.85 0.55
N ASN A 52 -6.51 0.92 1.45
CA ASN A 52 -5.17 0.36 1.62
C ASN A 52 -5.03 -1.05 1.03
N THR A 53 -6.09 -1.59 0.43
CA THR A 53 -6.02 -2.89 -0.26
C THR A 53 -5.67 -2.64 -1.72
N ALA A 54 -4.49 -3.07 -2.14
CA ALA A 54 -4.08 -2.97 -3.53
C ALA A 54 -4.65 -4.13 -4.34
N GLN A 55 -5.16 -3.82 -5.53
CA GLN A 55 -5.71 -4.78 -6.48
C GLN A 55 -4.74 -4.96 -7.64
N ALA A 56 -4.79 -6.12 -8.31
CA ALA A 56 -4.06 -6.33 -9.57
C ALA A 56 -4.73 -5.60 -10.76
N VAL A 57 -5.99 -5.23 -10.62
CA VAL A 57 -6.83 -4.62 -11.65
C VAL A 57 -7.31 -3.26 -11.14
N PRO A 58 -7.20 -2.19 -11.95
CA PRO A 58 -7.79 -0.90 -11.60
C PRO A 58 -9.30 -1.00 -11.37
N PRO A 59 -9.89 -0.09 -10.56
CA PRO A 59 -11.33 -0.03 -10.39
C PRO A 59 -12.07 0.10 -11.73
N ALA A 60 -13.20 -0.59 -11.86
CA ALA A 60 -14.00 -0.57 -13.09
C ALA A 60 -14.43 0.86 -13.45
N GLY A 61 -14.18 1.26 -14.70
CA GLY A 61 -14.52 2.58 -15.20
C GLY A 61 -13.59 3.71 -14.76
N ALA A 62 -12.51 3.40 -14.02
CA ALA A 62 -11.51 4.40 -13.67
C ALA A 62 -10.75 4.87 -14.91
N ASP A 63 -10.42 6.17 -14.96
CA ASP A 63 -9.43 6.68 -15.88
C ASP A 63 -8.04 6.32 -15.33
N VAL A 64 -7.46 5.24 -15.88
CA VAL A 64 -6.16 4.74 -15.44
C VAL A 64 -5.01 5.69 -15.74
N THR A 65 -5.23 6.68 -16.61
CA THR A 65 -4.22 7.69 -16.92
C THR A 65 -4.21 8.85 -15.92
N ALA A 66 -5.24 8.98 -15.09
CA ALA A 66 -5.35 9.99 -14.04
C ALA A 66 -4.76 9.47 -12.72
N LEU A 67 -3.45 9.60 -12.54
CA LEU A 67 -2.80 9.21 -11.29
C LEU A 67 -3.24 10.11 -10.13
N GLU A 68 -3.50 9.49 -9.00
CA GLU A 68 -3.83 10.15 -7.75
C GLU A 68 -2.70 10.01 -6.73
N GLN A 69 -2.67 10.89 -5.72
CA GLN A 69 -1.73 10.77 -4.61
C GLN A 69 -1.95 9.46 -3.86
N LEU A 70 -0.89 8.71 -3.61
CA LEU A 70 -0.94 7.39 -2.98
C LEU A 70 -1.54 7.40 -1.58
N ARG A 71 -1.23 8.41 -0.78
CA ARG A 71 -1.60 8.46 0.64
C ARG A 71 -1.05 7.22 1.38
N ASP A 72 -1.84 6.65 2.29
CA ASP A 72 -1.46 5.45 3.03
C ASP A 72 -1.48 4.21 2.12
N ILE A 73 -0.35 3.50 2.07
CA ILE A 73 -0.15 2.24 1.35
C ILE A 73 0.25 1.11 2.32
N GLY A 74 0.09 1.31 3.63
CA GLY A 74 0.34 0.27 4.63
C GLY A 74 -0.44 -1.00 4.30
N GLY A 75 0.21 -2.14 4.24
CA GLY A 75 -0.42 -3.41 3.87
C GLY A 75 -0.36 -3.77 2.38
N VAL A 76 0.12 -2.88 1.51
CA VAL A 76 0.38 -3.24 0.10
C VAL A 76 1.58 -4.15 0.00
N ASP A 77 1.38 -5.33 -0.61
CA ASP A 77 2.48 -6.26 -0.88
C ASP A 77 3.23 -5.84 -2.16
N LEU A 78 4.39 -5.26 -1.97
CA LEU A 78 5.33 -4.93 -3.05
C LEU A 78 6.42 -6.00 -3.25
N GLY A 79 6.20 -7.20 -2.73
CA GLY A 79 7.12 -8.33 -2.87
C GLY A 79 8.40 -8.20 -2.04
N GLN A 80 9.35 -9.10 -2.32
CA GLN A 80 10.69 -9.05 -1.71
C GLN A 80 11.44 -7.81 -2.18
N ARG A 81 11.98 -7.05 -1.21
CA ARG A 81 12.62 -5.76 -1.49
C ARG A 81 13.87 -5.53 -0.65
N ASP A 82 14.90 -5.01 -1.28
CA ASP A 82 16.13 -4.51 -0.64
C ASP A 82 16.24 -2.98 -0.76
N GLY A 83 15.28 -2.37 -1.47
CA GLY A 83 15.18 -0.92 -1.63
C GLY A 83 14.03 -0.56 -2.56
N GLY A 84 13.88 0.73 -2.80
CA GLY A 84 12.81 1.22 -3.66
C GLY A 84 13.02 2.65 -4.13
N CYS A 85 12.07 3.12 -4.90
CA CYS A 85 12.03 4.48 -5.41
C CYS A 85 10.60 5.02 -5.36
N THR A 86 10.49 6.34 -5.21
CA THR A 86 9.22 7.06 -5.21
C THR A 86 9.21 8.12 -6.31
N PHE A 87 8.15 8.18 -7.10
CA PHE A 87 7.90 9.29 -8.00
C PHE A 87 7.08 10.36 -7.29
N MET A 88 7.66 11.56 -7.21
CA MET A 88 7.06 12.74 -6.61
C MET A 88 6.69 13.76 -7.69
N GLU A 89 5.41 14.12 -7.78
CA GLU A 89 4.95 15.28 -8.52
C GLU A 89 4.69 16.43 -7.54
N GLY A 90 5.61 17.40 -7.51
CA GLY A 90 5.62 18.40 -6.44
C GLY A 90 5.81 17.73 -5.07
N ASN A 91 4.81 17.85 -4.20
CA ASN A 91 4.79 17.24 -2.87
C ASN A 91 3.90 15.98 -2.78
N ARG A 92 3.42 15.48 -3.91
CA ARG A 92 2.53 14.32 -3.96
C ARG A 92 3.31 13.08 -4.36
N GLU A 93 3.23 12.04 -3.55
CA GLU A 93 3.71 10.71 -3.91
C GLU A 93 2.71 10.07 -4.86
N MET A 94 3.14 9.79 -6.09
CA MET A 94 2.27 9.26 -7.13
C MET A 94 2.52 7.79 -7.43
N ILE A 95 3.78 7.35 -7.27
CA ILE A 95 4.21 5.98 -7.51
C ILE A 95 5.22 5.60 -6.45
N ILE A 96 5.09 4.41 -5.87
CA ILE A 96 6.15 3.78 -5.09
C ILE A 96 6.49 2.46 -5.77
N ALA A 97 7.77 2.23 -5.99
CA ALA A 97 8.28 1.00 -6.59
C ALA A 97 9.35 0.37 -5.71
N SER A 98 9.44 -0.93 -5.73
CA SER A 98 10.42 -1.70 -4.96
C SER A 98 11.00 -2.84 -5.78
N GLY A 99 12.18 -3.28 -5.39
CA GLY A 99 12.84 -4.42 -5.99
C GLY A 99 13.90 -5.02 -5.10
N SER A 100 14.24 -6.26 -5.38
CA SER A 100 15.36 -6.97 -4.75
C SER A 100 16.67 -6.64 -5.45
N ASN A 101 17.81 -6.84 -4.76
CA ASN A 101 19.13 -6.80 -5.38
C ASN A 101 19.36 -7.94 -6.39
N ASP A 102 18.59 -9.00 -6.31
CA ASP A 102 18.61 -10.08 -7.30
C ASP A 102 17.99 -9.59 -8.62
N ARG A 103 18.81 -9.49 -9.65
CA ARG A 103 18.41 -9.05 -10.99
C ARG A 103 17.54 -10.07 -11.72
N ALA A 104 17.47 -11.32 -11.27
CA ALA A 104 16.58 -12.32 -11.85
C ALA A 104 15.12 -12.09 -11.41
N LEU A 105 14.89 -11.36 -10.32
CA LEU A 105 13.56 -11.11 -9.81
C LEU A 105 12.93 -9.84 -10.43
N PRO A 106 11.61 -9.87 -10.67
CA PRO A 106 10.86 -8.68 -11.07
C PRO A 106 10.74 -7.69 -9.91
N GLY A 107 10.59 -6.42 -10.23
CA GLY A 107 10.14 -5.41 -9.27
C GLY A 107 8.63 -5.25 -9.29
N LYS A 108 8.11 -4.50 -8.32
CA LYS A 108 6.70 -4.12 -8.25
C LYS A 108 6.56 -2.62 -8.03
N ALA A 109 5.44 -2.08 -8.47
CA ALA A 109 5.06 -0.71 -8.14
C ALA A 109 3.60 -0.65 -7.70
N VAL A 110 3.23 0.42 -7.02
CA VAL A 110 1.85 0.74 -6.69
C VAL A 110 1.53 2.15 -7.18
N ILE A 111 0.35 2.29 -7.76
CA ILE A 111 -0.28 3.55 -8.17
C ILE A 111 -1.66 3.66 -7.53
N ARG A 112 -2.22 4.88 -7.50
CA ARG A 112 -3.64 5.09 -7.17
C ARG A 112 -4.34 5.65 -8.39
N VAL A 113 -5.45 5.03 -8.78
CA VAL A 113 -6.33 5.46 -9.87
C VAL A 113 -7.79 5.17 -9.48
N GLY A 114 -8.69 6.10 -9.76
CA GLY A 114 -10.09 5.94 -9.43
C GLY A 114 -10.37 5.66 -7.95
N GLY A 115 -9.57 6.22 -7.05
CA GLY A 115 -9.65 6.01 -5.60
C GLY A 115 -9.02 4.71 -5.10
N GLY A 116 -8.73 3.72 -5.96
CA GLY A 116 -8.17 2.42 -5.62
C GLY A 116 -6.65 2.35 -5.79
N LEU A 117 -6.00 1.48 -5.00
CA LEU A 117 -4.58 1.14 -5.17
C LEU A 117 -4.45 -0.02 -6.16
N THR A 118 -3.56 0.12 -7.14
CA THR A 118 -3.28 -0.90 -8.15
C THR A 118 -1.81 -1.27 -8.13
N VAL A 119 -1.52 -2.57 -8.01
CA VAL A 119 -0.16 -3.11 -8.08
C VAL A 119 0.20 -3.42 -9.52
N LEU A 120 1.41 -3.07 -9.90
CA LEU A 120 1.98 -3.28 -11.22
C LEU A 120 3.27 -4.10 -11.09
N ASP A 121 3.56 -4.89 -12.10
CA ASP A 121 4.78 -5.69 -12.19
C ASP A 121 5.77 -5.07 -13.18
N ALA A 122 7.06 -5.09 -12.83
CA ALA A 122 8.15 -4.77 -13.73
C ALA A 122 8.75 -6.07 -14.31
N PRO A 123 9.43 -6.02 -15.46
CA PRO A 123 10.24 -7.14 -15.93
C PRO A 123 11.40 -7.42 -14.94
N PRO A 124 12.04 -8.59 -15.03
CA PRO A 124 13.27 -8.87 -14.28
C PRO A 124 14.32 -7.79 -14.48
N GLY A 125 15.11 -7.55 -13.45
CA GLY A 125 16.13 -6.50 -13.41
C GLY A 125 16.43 -6.02 -12.00
N GLY A 126 15.59 -6.40 -11.05
CA GLY A 126 15.72 -6.08 -9.64
C GLY A 126 15.74 -4.58 -9.37
N LEU A 127 16.28 -4.21 -8.21
CA LEU A 127 16.37 -2.83 -7.75
C LEU A 127 17.16 -1.93 -8.71
N SER A 128 18.16 -2.48 -9.41
CA SER A 128 18.94 -1.69 -10.38
C SER A 128 18.11 -1.20 -11.57
N ALA A 129 17.18 -2.02 -12.08
CA ALA A 129 16.26 -1.61 -13.13
C ALA A 129 15.24 -0.58 -12.61
N ILE A 130 14.73 -0.76 -11.40
CA ILE A 130 13.85 0.22 -10.75
C ILE A 130 14.53 1.58 -10.65
N ARG A 131 15.77 1.63 -10.18
CA ARG A 131 16.55 2.87 -10.07
C ARG A 131 16.83 3.52 -11.41
N ALA A 132 17.15 2.74 -12.43
CA ALA A 132 17.39 3.25 -13.79
C ALA A 132 16.12 3.77 -14.47
N GLY A 133 14.97 3.41 -13.97
CA GLY A 133 13.67 3.62 -14.60
C GLY A 133 13.30 2.42 -15.48
N THR A 134 12.07 2.01 -15.40
CA THR A 134 11.55 0.83 -16.09
C THR A 134 10.08 1.02 -16.45
N THR A 135 9.53 0.05 -17.14
CA THR A 135 8.10 -0.03 -17.43
C THR A 135 7.43 -0.99 -16.46
N PHE A 136 6.37 -0.53 -15.82
CA PHE A 136 5.50 -1.34 -14.98
C PHE A 136 4.20 -1.62 -15.73
N THR A 137 3.73 -2.85 -15.66
CA THR A 137 2.49 -3.28 -16.33
C THR A 137 1.52 -3.90 -15.34
N GLY A 138 0.26 -3.58 -15.51
CA GLY A 138 -0.87 -4.18 -14.83
C GLY A 138 -1.98 -4.44 -15.83
N GLU A 139 -3.08 -5.02 -15.37
CA GLU A 139 -4.23 -5.23 -16.24
C GLU A 139 -4.83 -3.87 -16.66
N GLY A 140 -4.79 -3.62 -17.96
CA GLY A 140 -5.34 -2.39 -18.54
C GLY A 140 -4.51 -1.12 -18.35
N VAL A 141 -3.32 -1.19 -17.76
CA VAL A 141 -2.48 0.00 -17.54
C VAL A 141 -0.99 -0.32 -17.70
N THR A 142 -0.27 0.60 -18.31
CA THR A 142 1.19 0.59 -18.43
C THR A 142 1.75 1.91 -17.93
N VAL A 143 2.76 1.85 -17.09
CA VAL A 143 3.44 3.01 -16.50
C VAL A 143 4.92 2.94 -16.83
N GLN A 144 5.42 3.87 -17.61
CA GLN A 144 6.84 3.99 -17.92
C GLN A 144 7.46 5.12 -17.11
N VAL A 145 8.50 4.81 -16.36
CA VAL A 145 9.29 5.79 -15.59
C VAL A 145 10.61 6.03 -16.31
N ALA A 146 10.89 7.29 -16.64
CA ALA A 146 12.09 7.73 -17.35
C ALA A 146 12.82 8.82 -16.55
N PRO A 147 13.71 8.45 -15.59
CA PRO A 147 14.51 9.43 -14.87
C PRO A 147 15.63 9.97 -15.77
N ALA A 148 16.07 11.20 -15.49
CA ALA A 148 17.26 11.77 -16.11
C ALA A 148 18.49 10.92 -15.82
N ALA A 149 19.47 10.96 -16.72
CA ALA A 149 20.73 10.21 -16.54
C ALA A 149 21.49 10.66 -15.27
N GLY A 150 22.24 9.72 -14.68
CA GLY A 150 23.08 9.95 -13.50
C GLY A 150 22.74 9.01 -12.34
N ASP A 151 23.54 9.06 -11.29
CA ASP A 151 23.47 8.17 -10.13
C ASP A 151 22.94 8.86 -8.86
N ALA A 152 22.51 10.13 -8.98
CA ALA A 152 21.95 10.85 -7.83
C ALA A 152 20.70 10.13 -7.30
N ALA A 153 20.57 10.05 -5.97
CA ALA A 153 19.42 9.44 -5.31
C ALA A 153 18.08 10.13 -5.67
N SER A 154 18.12 11.40 -6.02
CA SER A 154 16.97 12.16 -6.50
C SER A 154 17.26 12.77 -7.87
N ARG A 155 16.45 12.44 -8.88
CA ARG A 155 16.62 12.90 -10.27
C ARG A 155 15.30 13.40 -10.84
N PRO A 156 15.31 14.41 -11.71
CA PRO A 156 14.15 14.71 -12.53
C PRO A 156 13.70 13.46 -13.28
N ALA A 157 12.40 13.27 -13.42
CA ALA A 157 11.85 12.14 -14.16
C ALA A 157 10.55 12.51 -14.85
N ASN A 158 10.28 11.86 -15.98
CA ASN A 158 8.98 11.84 -16.62
C ASN A 158 8.35 10.46 -16.44
N VAL A 159 7.05 10.46 -16.22
CA VAL A 159 6.24 9.25 -16.14
C VAL A 159 5.18 9.31 -17.21
N SER A 160 5.10 8.29 -18.06
CA SER A 160 4.03 8.11 -19.03
C SER A 160 3.11 6.98 -18.58
N VAL A 161 1.83 7.26 -18.49
CA VAL A 161 0.79 6.28 -18.16
C VAL A 161 -0.09 6.08 -19.37
N THR A 162 -0.28 4.82 -19.76
CA THR A 162 -1.07 4.45 -20.94
C THR A 162 -2.12 3.42 -20.55
N GLY A 163 -3.37 3.68 -20.88
CA GLY A 163 -4.48 2.76 -20.70
C GLY A 163 -4.63 1.79 -21.87
N ALA A 164 -5.37 0.69 -21.66
CA ALA A 164 -5.68 -0.28 -22.70
C ALA A 164 -6.50 0.33 -23.86
N ASP A 165 -7.21 1.43 -23.63
CA ASP A 165 -7.94 2.21 -24.64
C ASP A 165 -7.03 3.09 -25.50
N GLY A 166 -5.71 3.06 -25.27
CA GLY A 166 -4.71 3.86 -25.98
C GLY A 166 -4.58 5.29 -25.51
N LYS A 167 -5.39 5.74 -24.55
CA LYS A 167 -5.18 7.05 -23.92
C LYS A 167 -3.88 7.05 -23.13
N SER A 168 -3.23 8.20 -23.09
CA SER A 168 -2.00 8.38 -22.31
C SER A 168 -1.96 9.74 -21.63
N ALA A 169 -1.29 9.79 -20.48
CA ALA A 169 -0.95 11.02 -19.77
C ALA A 169 0.53 11.00 -19.40
N THR A 170 1.13 12.19 -19.28
CA THR A 170 2.53 12.34 -18.87
C THR A 170 2.61 13.24 -17.64
N TYR A 171 3.41 12.82 -16.69
CA TYR A 171 3.69 13.51 -15.43
C TYR A 171 5.17 13.85 -15.36
N SER A 172 5.49 15.04 -14.88
CA SER A 172 6.88 15.47 -14.67
C SER A 172 7.13 15.69 -13.20
N GLY A 173 8.25 15.17 -12.69
CA GLY A 173 8.53 15.22 -11.27
C GLY A 173 9.95 14.77 -10.93
N LYS A 174 10.08 14.09 -9.79
CA LYS A 174 11.35 13.55 -9.31
C LYS A 174 11.22 12.06 -9.02
N TRP A 175 12.24 11.29 -9.42
CA TRP A 175 12.44 9.90 -9.03
C TRP A 175 13.44 9.85 -7.90
N ILE A 176 13.02 9.46 -6.71
CA ILE A 176 13.81 9.46 -5.48
C ILE A 176 13.99 8.02 -5.04
N CYS A 177 15.24 7.56 -4.95
CA CYS A 177 15.59 6.17 -4.64
C CYS A 177 16.41 6.07 -3.36
N ALA A 178 16.13 5.03 -2.57
CA ALA A 178 16.87 4.68 -1.35
C ALA A 178 17.33 3.21 -1.40
#